data_9305e59ceafc3476982c562825c8d6bb
#
_entry.id   9305e59ceafc3476982c562825c8d6bb
#
_cell.length_a   1.000
_cell.length_b   1.000
_cell.length_c   1.000
_cell.angle_alpha   90.00
_cell.angle_beta   90.00
_cell.angle_gamma   90.00
#
_symmetry.space_group_name_H-M   'P 1'
#
loop_
_entity.id
_entity.type
_entity.pdbx_description
1 polymer ?
#
loop_
_entity_poly.entity_id
_entity_poly.type
_entity_poly.pdbx_seq_one_letter_code
_entity_poly.pdbx_strand_id
1 'polypeptide(L)'
;EIGSGLVGSEMCIRDSEWSIPAANITDIPQFEYRGLHLDVGRHLYPVSFIKKYIDLMSMQKMNRFHWHLTEDQGWRIEIKKHPKLTEIGSMRKETIINRYSAAIPGIYDGTPYGGFYTQEEIKEIVAYAKERYITIIPEVDLPGHMLAALATYPELGCTGGPYEVGTRWGIYDDVLCAGNENILSLIHISEPTRPEPIS
;
A
#
# COMPACT_ATOMS: atom_id res chain seq x y z
N GLU A 1 6.02 22.99 -16.98
CA GLU A 1 7.03 23.59 -16.11
C GLU A 1 6.92 22.95 -14.75
N ILE A 2 7.83 22.05 -14.43
CA ILE A 2 7.92 21.47 -13.09
C ILE A 2 8.67 22.50 -12.27
N GLY A 3 7.96 23.27 -11.46
CA GLY A 3 8.60 24.09 -10.45
C GLY A 3 9.46 23.20 -9.57
N SER A 4 10.77 23.37 -9.61
CA SER A 4 11.69 22.69 -8.72
C SER A 4 11.44 23.22 -7.31
N GLY A 5 10.56 22.55 -6.56
CA GLY A 5 10.46 22.77 -5.13
C GLY A 5 11.81 22.40 -4.51
N LEU A 6 12.52 23.37 -4.01
CA LEU A 6 13.71 23.16 -3.17
C LEU A 6 13.23 22.57 -1.84
N VAL A 7 13.05 21.24 -1.81
CA VAL A 7 12.72 20.53 -0.58
C VAL A 7 14.03 20.22 0.13
N GLY A 8 14.26 20.88 1.27
CA GLY A 8 15.29 20.50 2.22
C GLY A 8 16.74 20.72 1.78
N SER A 9 17.03 21.77 1.03
CA SER A 9 18.41 22.16 0.83
C SER A 9 18.99 22.75 2.12
N GLU A 10 20.30 22.64 2.30
CA GLU A 10 21.05 23.15 3.47
C GLU A 10 20.81 24.64 3.81
N MET A 11 20.08 25.36 2.96
CA MET A 11 19.67 26.74 3.15
C MET A 11 18.72 26.95 4.34
N CYS A 12 18.04 25.90 4.83
CA CYS A 12 17.14 25.99 5.97
C CYS A 12 17.82 26.01 7.32
N ILE A 13 19.13 25.83 7.41
CA ILE A 13 19.80 25.52 8.66
C ILE A 13 20.61 26.70 9.25
N ARG A 14 20.96 27.71 8.45
CA ARG A 14 21.98 28.69 8.87
C ARG A 14 21.59 30.15 9.02
N ASP A 15 20.60 30.65 8.29
CA ASP A 15 20.30 32.07 8.30
C ASP A 15 18.79 32.37 8.26
N SER A 16 18.39 33.42 8.92
CA SER A 16 17.03 33.90 8.99
C SER A 16 16.52 34.56 7.70
N GLU A 17 17.35 34.65 6.68
CA GLU A 17 17.00 35.18 5.37
C GLU A 17 17.11 34.13 4.28
N TRP A 18 16.00 33.95 3.57
CA TRP A 18 15.92 33.05 2.41
C TRP A 18 16.37 33.82 1.15
N SER A 19 17.57 33.58 0.67
CA SER A 19 18.06 34.12 -0.58
C SER A 19 18.46 33.03 -1.56
N ILE A 20 17.93 33.10 -2.78
CA ILE A 20 18.34 32.24 -3.88
C ILE A 20 18.97 33.13 -4.94
N PRO A 21 20.23 32.89 -5.34
CA PRO A 21 20.84 33.64 -6.41
C PRO A 21 20.04 33.43 -7.70
N ALA A 22 19.87 34.49 -8.50
CA ALA A 22 19.23 34.38 -9.79
C ALA A 22 20.01 33.37 -10.66
N ALA A 23 19.36 32.32 -11.08
CA ALA A 23 19.93 31.29 -11.90
C ALA A 23 18.94 30.81 -12.98
N ASN A 24 19.45 30.46 -14.13
CA ASN A 24 18.68 29.78 -15.16
C ASN A 24 19.08 28.31 -15.13
N ILE A 25 18.17 27.46 -14.62
CA ILE A 25 18.43 26.03 -14.44
C ILE A 25 17.51 25.25 -15.37
N THR A 26 18.11 24.42 -16.24
CA THR A 26 17.38 23.43 -17.04
C THR A 26 17.73 22.05 -16.50
N ASP A 27 16.78 21.39 -15.85
CA ASP A 27 16.93 20.05 -15.32
C ASP A 27 15.78 19.17 -15.87
N ILE A 28 16.12 18.26 -16.77
CA ILE A 28 15.17 17.35 -17.42
C ILE A 28 15.44 15.94 -16.93
N PRO A 29 14.45 15.28 -16.28
CA PRO A 29 14.63 13.90 -15.86
C PRO A 29 14.90 12.96 -17.04
N GLN A 30 15.90 12.08 -16.91
CA GLN A 30 16.18 11.06 -17.91
C GLN A 30 15.06 10.02 -18.01
N PHE A 31 14.38 9.72 -16.89
CA PHE A 31 13.25 8.79 -16.82
C PHE A 31 12.01 9.52 -16.33
N GLU A 32 10.90 9.36 -17.03
CA GLU A 32 9.61 9.93 -16.64
C GLU A 32 9.02 9.24 -15.42
N TYR A 33 9.14 7.91 -15.35
CA TYR A 33 8.70 7.10 -14.21
C TYR A 33 9.86 6.83 -13.26
N ARG A 34 9.78 7.38 -12.06
CA ARG A 34 10.77 7.20 -10.98
C ARG A 34 10.02 6.85 -9.72
N GLY A 35 9.91 5.56 -9.45
CA GLY A 35 9.03 5.04 -8.41
C GLY A 35 9.74 4.25 -7.32
N LEU A 36 9.13 4.20 -6.16
CA LEU A 36 9.42 3.25 -5.10
C LEU A 36 8.14 2.47 -4.74
N HIS A 37 8.34 1.25 -4.27
CA HIS A 37 7.29 0.34 -3.83
C HIS A 37 7.35 0.16 -2.33
N LEU A 38 6.18 0.07 -1.67
CA LEU A 38 6.08 -0.29 -0.26
C LEU A 38 4.95 -1.30 -0.06
N ASP A 39 5.31 -2.46 0.47
CA ASP A 39 4.37 -3.50 0.88
C ASP A 39 3.92 -3.25 2.32
N VAL A 40 2.63 -2.92 2.48
CA VAL A 40 2.02 -2.75 3.80
C VAL A 40 1.10 -3.92 4.17
N GLY A 41 0.85 -4.83 3.24
CA GLY A 41 0.08 -6.05 3.48
C GLY A 41 0.78 -6.97 4.47
N ARG A 42 2.05 -7.24 4.24
CA ARG A 42 2.87 -8.11 5.10
C ARG A 42 3.27 -7.42 6.40
N HIS A 43 3.54 -6.13 6.36
CA HIS A 43 3.82 -5.31 7.55
C HIS A 43 3.15 -3.95 7.46
N LEU A 44 2.29 -3.64 8.42
CA LEU A 44 1.59 -2.36 8.48
C LEU A 44 2.52 -1.26 9.01
N TYR A 45 2.62 -0.16 8.28
CA TYR A 45 3.33 1.04 8.72
C TYR A 45 2.35 2.15 9.10
N PRO A 46 2.61 2.94 10.15
CA PRO A 46 1.72 4.05 10.51
C PRO A 46 1.75 5.16 9.45
N VAL A 47 0.68 5.96 9.41
CA VAL A 47 0.55 7.11 8.47
C VAL A 47 1.76 8.04 8.54
N SER A 48 2.31 8.27 9.72
CA SER A 48 3.52 9.09 9.91
C SER A 48 4.74 8.54 9.18
N PHE A 49 4.89 7.21 9.14
CA PHE A 49 5.96 6.57 8.37
C PHE A 49 5.74 6.75 6.86
N ILE A 50 4.49 6.57 6.39
CA ILE A 50 4.15 6.74 4.97
C ILE A 50 4.47 8.17 4.52
N LYS A 51 4.11 9.18 5.32
CA LYS A 51 4.44 10.57 5.03
C LYS A 51 5.95 10.80 4.96
N LYS A 52 6.71 10.27 5.92
CA LYS A 52 8.18 10.33 5.90
C LYS A 52 8.77 9.64 4.66
N TYR A 53 8.19 8.50 4.26
CA TYR A 53 8.60 7.80 3.05
C TYR A 53 8.38 8.66 1.79
N ILE A 54 7.23 9.33 1.70
CA ILE A 54 6.91 10.28 0.63
C ILE A 54 7.87 11.48 0.64
N ASP A 55 8.23 12.02 1.81
CA ASP A 55 9.22 13.10 1.92
C ASP A 55 10.57 12.67 1.35
N LEU A 56 11.06 11.49 1.73
CA LEU A 56 12.31 10.94 1.21
C LEU A 56 12.26 10.69 -0.29
N MET A 57 11.13 10.22 -0.82
CA MET A 57 10.91 10.07 -2.26
C MET A 57 11.02 11.43 -2.98
N SER A 58 10.38 12.46 -2.43
CA SER A 58 10.42 13.82 -2.98
C SER A 58 11.85 14.37 -3.02
N MET A 59 12.61 14.20 -1.95
CA MET A 59 14.03 14.61 -1.87
C MET A 59 14.89 13.94 -2.94
N GLN A 60 14.54 12.72 -3.34
CA GLN A 60 15.23 11.95 -4.40
C GLN A 60 14.61 12.15 -5.79
N LYS A 61 13.74 13.14 -5.95
CA LYS A 61 13.03 13.43 -7.22
C LYS A 61 12.23 12.24 -7.77
N MET A 62 11.76 11.34 -6.89
CA MET A 62 10.83 10.28 -7.25
C MET A 62 9.43 10.87 -7.43
N ASN A 63 8.62 10.27 -8.33
CA ASN A 63 7.31 10.80 -8.67
C ASN A 63 6.20 9.75 -8.72
N ARG A 64 6.49 8.49 -8.38
CA ARG A 64 5.51 7.40 -8.32
C ARG A 64 5.70 6.61 -7.04
N PHE A 65 4.65 6.54 -6.22
CA PHE A 65 4.61 5.70 -5.04
C PHE A 65 3.68 4.51 -5.31
N HIS A 66 4.26 3.34 -5.50
CA HIS A 66 3.54 2.09 -5.66
C HIS A 66 3.23 1.52 -4.28
N TRP A 67 1.96 1.59 -3.88
CA TRP A 67 1.50 1.23 -2.55
C TRP A 67 0.73 -0.09 -2.58
N HIS A 68 1.40 -1.16 -2.14
CA HIS A 68 0.85 -2.51 -2.11
C HIS A 68 0.01 -2.70 -0.84
N LEU A 69 -1.32 -2.70 -1.01
CA LEU A 69 -2.29 -2.55 0.08
C LEU A 69 -2.92 -3.86 0.54
N THR A 70 -2.78 -4.94 -0.22
CA THR A 70 -3.47 -6.21 0.09
C THR A 70 -2.52 -7.38 -0.10
N GLU A 71 -2.59 -8.33 0.84
CA GLU A 71 -1.79 -9.54 0.82
C GLU A 71 -2.48 -10.66 1.60
N ASP A 72 -1.93 -11.89 1.49
CA ASP A 72 -2.36 -13.06 2.27
C ASP A 72 -2.37 -12.78 3.78
N GLN A 73 -1.41 -11.96 4.26
CA GLN A 73 -1.18 -11.67 5.66
C GLN A 73 -1.97 -10.44 6.16
N GLY A 74 -2.69 -9.75 5.28
CA GLY A 74 -3.54 -8.66 5.71
C GLY A 74 -4.09 -7.78 4.60
N TRP A 75 -5.34 -7.40 4.75
CA TRP A 75 -6.03 -6.39 3.94
C TRP A 75 -5.92 -5.03 4.61
N ARG A 76 -5.34 -4.02 3.94
CA ARG A 76 -4.94 -2.75 4.57
C ARG A 76 -5.74 -1.53 4.14
N ILE A 77 -6.71 -1.66 3.25
CA ILE A 77 -7.53 -0.54 2.76
C ILE A 77 -9.00 -0.72 3.18
N GLU A 78 -9.58 0.31 3.80
CA GLU A 78 -10.99 0.31 4.17
C GLU A 78 -11.91 0.34 2.95
N ILE A 79 -12.81 -0.64 2.84
CA ILE A 79 -13.89 -0.67 1.86
C ILE A 79 -15.22 -0.64 2.61
N LYS A 80 -15.85 0.53 2.71
CA LYS A 80 -17.08 0.73 3.54
C LYS A 80 -18.23 -0.18 3.14
N LYS A 81 -18.31 -0.61 1.87
CA LYS A 81 -19.31 -1.59 1.40
C LYS A 81 -19.00 -3.02 1.84
N HIS A 82 -17.78 -3.32 2.23
CA HIS A 82 -17.28 -4.63 2.63
C HIS A 82 -16.48 -4.54 3.94
N PRO A 83 -17.12 -4.17 5.05
CA PRO A 83 -16.42 -3.88 6.31
C PRO A 83 -15.66 -5.08 6.87
N LYS A 84 -16.13 -6.30 6.59
CA LYS A 84 -15.43 -7.53 7.01
C LYS A 84 -13.99 -7.62 6.47
N LEU A 85 -13.67 -7.00 5.31
CA LEU A 85 -12.31 -6.98 4.78
C LEU A 85 -11.31 -6.36 5.77
N THR A 86 -11.75 -5.38 6.53
CA THR A 86 -10.93 -4.76 7.58
C THR A 86 -11.19 -5.34 8.98
N GLU A 87 -12.41 -5.73 9.30
CA GLU A 87 -12.73 -6.34 10.60
C GLU A 87 -12.03 -7.69 10.81
N ILE A 88 -11.96 -8.52 9.77
CA ILE A 88 -11.37 -9.86 9.80
C ILE A 88 -10.05 -9.89 9.03
N GLY A 89 -10.09 -9.47 7.75
CA GLY A 89 -8.96 -9.60 6.83
C GLY A 89 -7.75 -8.74 7.19
N SER A 90 -7.90 -7.71 8.01
CA SER A 90 -6.78 -6.89 8.45
C SER A 90 -5.94 -7.49 9.57
N MET A 91 -6.44 -8.53 10.25
CA MET A 91 -5.84 -9.11 11.45
C MET A 91 -5.41 -10.55 11.24
N ARG A 92 -4.17 -10.88 11.58
CA ARG A 92 -3.67 -12.25 11.67
C ARG A 92 -3.43 -12.64 13.12
N LYS A 93 -3.59 -13.92 13.45
CA LYS A 93 -3.49 -14.41 14.83
C LYS A 93 -2.07 -14.39 15.40
N GLU A 94 -1.08 -14.49 14.54
CA GLU A 94 0.34 -14.54 14.90
C GLU A 94 1.21 -14.28 13.66
N THR A 95 2.52 -14.15 13.84
CA THR A 95 3.46 -13.99 12.73
C THR A 95 4.63 -14.95 12.88
N ILE A 96 5.05 -15.57 11.78
CA ILE A 96 6.27 -16.36 11.74
C ILE A 96 7.49 -15.48 11.98
N ILE A 97 8.35 -15.87 12.93
CA ILE A 97 9.56 -15.12 13.31
C ILE A 97 10.85 -15.71 12.73
N ASN A 98 10.81 -16.97 12.29
CA ASN A 98 11.94 -17.59 11.61
C ASN A 98 11.74 -17.61 10.09
N ARG A 99 12.77 -18.04 9.36
CA ARG A 99 12.66 -18.24 7.92
C ARG A 99 11.64 -19.34 7.62
N TYR A 100 10.65 -19.04 6.79
CA TYR A 100 9.75 -20.06 6.27
C TYR A 100 10.52 -21.04 5.37
N SER A 101 10.34 -22.33 5.64
CA SER A 101 10.86 -23.42 4.81
C SER A 101 9.96 -24.64 5.02
N ALA A 102 9.67 -25.37 3.94
CA ALA A 102 8.92 -26.63 4.05
C ALA A 102 9.68 -27.71 4.87
N ALA A 103 11.00 -27.58 5.00
CA ALA A 103 11.86 -28.51 5.73
C ALA A 103 12.08 -28.14 7.21
N ILE A 104 11.66 -26.96 7.65
CA ILE A 104 11.90 -26.47 9.03
C ILE A 104 10.55 -26.02 9.62
N PRO A 105 10.18 -26.51 10.81
CA PRO A 105 8.97 -26.07 11.48
C PRO A 105 8.96 -24.56 11.68
N GLY A 106 7.82 -23.91 11.41
CA GLY A 106 7.61 -22.49 11.68
C GLY A 106 7.65 -22.22 13.19
N ILE A 107 8.32 -21.15 13.57
CA ILE A 107 8.27 -20.59 14.94
C ILE A 107 7.46 -19.30 14.84
N TYR A 108 6.45 -19.15 15.67
CA TYR A 108 5.51 -18.02 15.64
C TYR A 108 5.58 -17.24 16.95
N ASP A 109 5.27 -15.94 16.86
CA ASP A 109 5.30 -15.03 18.01
C ASP A 109 4.07 -15.15 18.92
N GLY A 110 3.01 -15.85 18.48
CA GLY A 110 1.77 -16.02 19.22
C GLY A 110 1.02 -14.71 19.51
N THR A 111 1.35 -13.61 18.78
CA THR A 111 0.81 -12.29 19.02
C THR A 111 -0.03 -11.83 17.83
N PRO A 112 -1.33 -11.49 18.04
CA PRO A 112 -2.15 -10.93 16.98
C PRO A 112 -1.53 -9.65 16.41
N TYR A 113 -1.53 -9.55 15.08
CA TYR A 113 -0.93 -8.42 14.38
C TYR A 113 -1.81 -7.96 13.22
N GLY A 114 -1.97 -6.63 13.07
CA GLY A 114 -2.70 -6.09 11.94
C GLY A 114 -3.13 -4.65 12.13
N GLY A 115 -4.17 -4.28 11.38
CA GLY A 115 -4.75 -2.96 11.24
C GLY A 115 -4.90 -2.59 9.77
N PHE A 116 -5.43 -1.42 9.51
CA PHE A 116 -5.72 -0.93 8.17
C PHE A 116 -5.69 0.60 8.13
N TYR A 117 -5.71 1.15 6.93
CA TYR A 117 -5.90 2.59 6.70
C TYR A 117 -7.36 2.88 6.42
N THR A 118 -7.92 3.86 7.11
CA THR A 118 -9.25 4.40 6.84
C THR A 118 -9.26 5.16 5.50
N GLN A 119 -10.44 5.33 4.91
CA GLN A 119 -10.55 6.14 3.68
C GLN A 119 -10.10 7.58 3.89
N GLU A 120 -10.29 8.11 5.09
CA GLU A 120 -9.85 9.45 5.47
C GLU A 120 -8.32 9.54 5.52
N GLU A 121 -7.64 8.55 6.12
CA GLU A 121 -6.17 8.46 6.13
C GLU A 121 -5.60 8.29 4.71
N ILE A 122 -6.25 7.47 3.87
CA ILE A 122 -5.85 7.34 2.45
C ILE A 122 -5.94 8.69 1.72
N LYS A 123 -7.05 9.42 1.89
CA LYS A 123 -7.21 10.75 1.28
C LYS A 123 -6.16 11.74 1.77
N GLU A 124 -5.87 11.72 3.06
CA GLU A 124 -4.81 12.55 3.67
C GLU A 124 -3.43 12.24 3.04
N ILE A 125 -3.09 10.97 2.91
CA ILE A 125 -1.82 10.54 2.29
C ILE A 125 -1.77 10.93 0.81
N VAL A 126 -2.86 10.76 0.07
CA VAL A 126 -2.95 11.16 -1.35
C VAL A 126 -2.76 12.67 -1.51
N ALA A 127 -3.41 13.47 -0.67
CA ALA A 127 -3.24 14.93 -0.68
C ALA A 127 -1.80 15.33 -0.36
N TYR A 128 -1.20 14.69 0.67
CA TYR A 128 0.19 14.91 1.09
C TYR A 128 1.20 14.58 -0.02
N ALA A 129 0.98 13.48 -0.75
CA ALA A 129 1.82 13.09 -1.89
C ALA A 129 1.67 14.06 -3.06
N LYS A 130 0.44 14.51 -3.34
CA LYS A 130 0.15 15.47 -4.42
C LYS A 130 0.90 16.79 -4.23
N GLU A 131 0.99 17.32 -3.02
CA GLU A 131 1.77 18.52 -2.70
C GLU A 131 3.27 18.36 -2.99
N ARG A 132 3.75 17.12 -3.10
CA ARG A 132 5.15 16.75 -3.40
C ARG A 132 5.32 16.22 -4.81
N TYR A 133 4.32 16.41 -5.67
CA TYR A 133 4.32 15.95 -7.06
C TYR A 133 4.51 14.42 -7.20
N ILE A 134 4.08 13.66 -6.20
CA ILE A 134 4.12 12.19 -6.20
C ILE A 134 2.71 11.65 -6.45
N THR A 135 2.58 10.84 -7.48
CA THR A 135 1.36 10.09 -7.76
C THR A 135 1.38 8.77 -7.01
N ILE A 136 0.34 8.49 -6.25
CA ILE A 136 0.16 7.18 -5.61
C ILE A 136 -0.48 6.23 -6.62
N ILE A 137 0.08 5.03 -6.71
CA ILE A 137 -0.43 3.91 -7.49
C ILE A 137 -0.82 2.84 -6.47
N PRO A 138 -2.11 2.72 -6.11
CA PRO A 138 -2.56 1.66 -5.21
C PRO A 138 -2.53 0.32 -5.94
N GLU A 139 -2.10 -0.71 -5.25
CA GLU A 139 -2.12 -2.08 -5.75
C GLU A 139 -3.02 -2.95 -4.88
N VAL A 140 -3.90 -3.70 -5.56
CA VAL A 140 -4.66 -4.81 -5.02
C VAL A 140 -4.32 -6.02 -5.88
N ASP A 141 -3.63 -7.00 -5.30
CA ASP A 141 -3.12 -8.16 -6.02
C ASP A 141 -4.21 -9.23 -6.21
N LEU A 142 -4.35 -9.75 -7.43
CA LEU A 142 -5.40 -10.69 -7.82
C LEU A 142 -4.86 -11.67 -8.90
N PRO A 143 -5.33 -12.91 -8.97
CA PRO A 143 -6.25 -13.66 -8.08
C PRO A 143 -5.54 -14.31 -6.89
N GLY A 144 -4.20 -14.37 -6.88
CA GLY A 144 -3.37 -14.81 -5.77
C GLY A 144 -3.20 -13.72 -4.72
N HIS A 145 -2.50 -14.07 -3.63
CA HIS A 145 -2.25 -13.14 -2.52
C HIS A 145 -3.52 -12.54 -1.89
N MET A 146 -4.63 -13.31 -1.90
CA MET A 146 -5.95 -12.88 -1.46
C MET A 146 -6.50 -13.66 -0.28
N LEU A 147 -5.64 -14.39 0.45
CA LEU A 147 -6.07 -15.22 1.58
C LEU A 147 -6.77 -14.41 2.68
N ALA A 148 -6.34 -13.16 2.91
CA ALA A 148 -7.01 -12.25 3.83
C ALA A 148 -8.45 -11.93 3.40
N ALA A 149 -8.71 -11.79 2.11
CA ALA A 149 -10.06 -11.60 1.57
C ALA A 149 -10.86 -12.91 1.60
N LEU A 150 -10.24 -14.04 1.31
CA LEU A 150 -10.86 -15.36 1.38
C LEU A 150 -11.25 -15.72 2.81
N ALA A 151 -10.47 -15.35 3.83
CA ALA A 151 -10.81 -15.52 5.22
C ALA A 151 -12.11 -14.75 5.61
N THR A 152 -12.44 -13.71 4.84
CA THR A 152 -13.63 -12.87 5.05
C THR A 152 -14.84 -13.32 4.23
N TYR A 153 -14.58 -13.76 3.00
CA TYR A 153 -15.56 -14.18 2.00
C TYR A 153 -15.13 -15.52 1.39
N PRO A 154 -15.27 -16.62 2.15
CA PRO A 154 -14.77 -17.93 1.71
C PRO A 154 -15.45 -18.45 0.43
N GLU A 155 -16.64 -17.97 0.14
CA GLU A 155 -17.37 -18.29 -1.09
C GLU A 155 -16.67 -17.79 -2.37
N LEU A 156 -15.71 -16.89 -2.26
CA LEU A 156 -14.92 -16.40 -3.38
C LEU A 156 -13.77 -17.35 -3.76
N GLY A 157 -13.41 -18.28 -2.87
CA GLY A 157 -12.38 -19.29 -3.14
C GLY A 157 -12.93 -20.50 -3.87
N CYS A 158 -12.05 -21.27 -4.51
CA CYS A 158 -12.43 -22.47 -5.27
C CYS A 158 -12.94 -23.62 -4.40
N THR A 159 -12.50 -23.69 -3.14
CA THR A 159 -12.88 -24.76 -2.19
C THR A 159 -14.00 -24.35 -1.23
N GLY A 160 -14.31 -23.04 -1.14
CA GLY A 160 -15.30 -22.51 -0.21
C GLY A 160 -14.82 -22.46 1.25
N GLY A 161 -13.54 -22.69 1.51
CA GLY A 161 -12.93 -22.61 2.84
C GLY A 161 -13.12 -23.82 3.75
N PRO A 162 -12.89 -23.68 5.06
CA PRO A 162 -12.55 -22.42 5.75
C PRO A 162 -11.14 -21.91 5.44
N TYR A 163 -10.97 -20.59 5.43
CA TYR A 163 -9.69 -19.93 5.26
C TYR A 163 -9.33 -19.09 6.49
N GLU A 164 -8.02 -18.92 6.72
CA GLU A 164 -7.50 -18.03 7.77
C GLU A 164 -6.53 -17.01 7.15
N VAL A 165 -6.45 -15.83 7.74
CA VAL A 165 -5.46 -14.81 7.35
C VAL A 165 -4.05 -15.36 7.53
N GLY A 166 -3.20 -15.17 6.52
CA GLY A 166 -1.86 -15.74 6.46
C GLY A 166 -0.96 -15.29 7.60
N THR A 167 -0.21 -16.24 8.17
CA THR A 167 0.70 -16.00 9.30
C THR A 167 2.18 -16.15 8.94
N ARG A 168 2.48 -16.60 7.73
CA ARG A 168 3.83 -16.88 7.24
C ARG A 168 4.13 -16.14 5.95
N TRP A 169 5.38 -16.06 5.62
CA TRP A 169 5.85 -15.57 4.31
C TRP A 169 5.76 -16.68 3.25
N GLY A 170 5.76 -16.28 1.99
CA GLY A 170 5.73 -17.20 0.85
C GLY A 170 4.36 -17.26 0.17
N ILE A 171 4.20 -18.21 -0.72
CA ILE A 171 3.01 -18.40 -1.54
C ILE A 171 2.03 -19.33 -0.82
N TYR A 172 0.76 -19.00 -0.87
CA TYR A 172 -0.34 -19.86 -0.46
C TYR A 172 -1.03 -20.44 -1.70
N ASP A 173 -1.60 -21.64 -1.53
CA ASP A 173 -2.22 -22.37 -2.65
C ASP A 173 -3.64 -21.85 -2.97
N ASP A 174 -4.27 -21.17 -2.00
CA ASP A 174 -5.63 -20.66 -2.14
C ASP A 174 -5.67 -19.32 -2.87
N VAL A 175 -6.52 -19.25 -3.88
CA VAL A 175 -6.69 -18.08 -4.75
C VAL A 175 -8.18 -17.77 -4.94
N LEU A 176 -8.49 -16.57 -5.39
CA LEU A 176 -9.85 -16.27 -5.87
C LEU A 176 -10.21 -17.19 -7.04
N CYS A 177 -11.41 -17.76 -7.01
CA CYS A 177 -11.86 -18.71 -8.00
C CYS A 177 -12.30 -18.02 -9.29
N ALA A 178 -11.49 -18.08 -10.34
CA ALA A 178 -11.77 -17.42 -11.63
C ALA A 178 -13.11 -17.83 -12.28
N GLY A 179 -13.66 -18.98 -11.90
CA GLY A 179 -14.98 -19.43 -12.35
C GLY A 179 -16.16 -18.85 -11.57
N ASN A 180 -15.92 -18.01 -10.56
CA ASN A 180 -16.96 -17.41 -9.73
C ASN A 180 -17.23 -15.96 -10.15
N GLU A 181 -18.41 -15.71 -10.75
CA GLU A 181 -18.78 -14.37 -11.23
C GLU A 181 -18.87 -13.31 -10.12
N ASN A 182 -19.06 -13.71 -8.86
CA ASN A 182 -19.08 -12.77 -7.74
C ASN A 182 -17.71 -12.10 -7.50
N ILE A 183 -16.61 -12.66 -8.02
CA ILE A 183 -15.29 -12.04 -7.97
C ILE A 183 -15.26 -10.73 -8.75
N LEU A 184 -15.97 -10.64 -9.86
CA LEU A 184 -16.07 -9.41 -10.65
C LEU A 184 -16.62 -8.26 -9.81
N SER A 185 -17.54 -8.53 -8.89
CA SER A 185 -18.06 -7.54 -7.96
C SER A 185 -16.96 -7.00 -7.02
N LEU A 186 -16.09 -7.87 -6.49
CA LEU A 186 -14.96 -7.47 -5.64
C LEU A 186 -13.94 -6.64 -6.42
N ILE A 187 -13.65 -7.02 -7.67
CA ILE A 187 -12.74 -6.26 -8.54
C ILE A 187 -13.29 -4.86 -8.79
N HIS A 188 -14.55 -4.71 -9.16
CA HIS A 188 -15.19 -3.42 -9.40
C HIS A 188 -15.23 -2.50 -8.16
N ILE A 189 -15.22 -3.09 -6.97
CA ILE A 189 -15.18 -2.32 -5.71
C ILE A 189 -13.77 -1.82 -5.41
N SER A 190 -12.77 -2.57 -5.85
CA SER A 190 -11.35 -2.24 -5.69
C SER A 190 -10.84 -1.31 -6.79
N GLU A 191 -11.56 -1.18 -7.90
CA GLU A 191 -11.20 -0.21 -8.93
C GLU A 191 -11.31 1.21 -8.36
N PRO A 192 -10.27 2.04 -8.51
CA PRO A 192 -10.39 3.45 -8.19
C PRO A 192 -11.51 4.02 -9.04
N THR A 193 -12.55 4.53 -8.40
CA THR A 193 -13.56 5.34 -9.10
C THR A 193 -12.80 6.31 -9.98
N ARG A 194 -13.08 6.31 -11.29
CA ARG A 194 -12.53 7.31 -12.21
C ARG A 194 -12.67 8.66 -11.52
N PRO A 195 -11.62 9.49 -11.47
CA PRO A 195 -11.78 10.84 -10.98
C PRO A 195 -12.95 11.44 -11.77
N GLU A 196 -14.05 11.78 -11.10
CA GLU A 196 -15.07 12.61 -11.70
C GLU A 196 -14.33 13.83 -12.25
N PRO A 197 -14.52 14.21 -13.51
CA PRO A 197 -13.91 15.42 -14.01
C PRO A 197 -14.38 16.55 -13.11
N ILE A 198 -13.41 17.21 -12.47
CA ILE A 198 -13.67 18.40 -11.67
C ILE A 198 -14.19 19.44 -12.66
N SER A 199 -15.50 19.59 -12.69
CA SER A 199 -16.19 20.65 -13.42
C SER A 199 -16.00 21.98 -12.71
#